data_375d650ad0df85bc1a8f385ff558d363
#
_entry.id   375d650ad0df85bc1a8f385ff558d363
#
_cell.length_a   1.000
_cell.length_b   1.000
_cell.length_c   1.000
_cell.angle_alpha   90.00
_cell.angle_beta   90.00
_cell.angle_gamma   90.00
#
_symmetry.space_group_name_H-M   'P 1'
#
loop_
_entity.id
_entity.type
_entity.pdbx_description
1 polymer ?
#
loop_
_entity_poly.entity_id
_entity_poly.type
_entity_poly.pdbx_seq_one_letter_code
_entity_poly.pdbx_strand_id
1 'polypeptide(L)'
;MSYLTRLIRKPLLALCTLLGLSACGGVEVSHYAQQQPTLDLQRYFNGTIDAYGMFQKPSGEVIKRFHVVIDAHWQGNVGTLDERFTYSDGTTQQRVWTITKTAQDTYSGTAADVVG
;
A
#
# COMPACT_ATOMS: atom_id res chain seq x y z
N MET A 1 57.58 -2.95 -18.02
CA MET A 1 56.27 -3.40 -18.57
C MET A 1 55.22 -3.81 -17.49
N SER A 2 55.43 -3.56 -16.21
CA SER A 2 54.51 -4.04 -15.16
C SER A 2 53.69 -2.94 -14.46
N TYR A 3 53.78 -1.70 -14.85
CA TYR A 3 53.04 -0.57 -14.20
C TYR A 3 51.79 -0.14 -14.96
N LEU A 4 51.60 -0.49 -16.20
CA LEU A 4 50.42 -0.11 -17.00
C LEU A 4 49.18 -1.01 -16.72
N THR A 5 49.35 -2.21 -16.21
CA THR A 5 48.24 -3.16 -15.97
C THR A 5 47.52 -2.95 -14.63
N ARG A 6 48.09 -2.15 -13.71
CA ARG A 6 47.50 -1.90 -12.40
C ARG A 6 46.50 -0.71 -12.35
N LEU A 7 46.58 0.20 -13.32
CA LEU A 7 45.75 1.41 -13.34
C LEU A 7 44.36 1.20 -13.97
N ILE A 8 44.18 0.13 -14.78
CA ILE A 8 42.89 -0.11 -15.46
C ILE A 8 41.92 -0.93 -14.64
N ARG A 9 42.35 -1.62 -13.57
CA ARG A 9 41.49 -2.47 -12.75
C ARG A 9 40.63 -1.72 -11.71
N LYS A 10 41.06 -0.55 -11.29
CA LYS A 10 40.33 0.20 -10.22
C LYS A 10 39.08 0.96 -10.70
N PRO A 11 39.04 1.58 -11.90
CA PRO A 11 37.83 2.26 -12.33
C PRO A 11 36.71 1.30 -12.76
N LEU A 12 37.02 0.07 -13.18
CA LEU A 12 35.99 -0.90 -13.59
C LEU A 12 35.19 -1.45 -12.39
N LEU A 13 35.84 -1.62 -11.23
CA LEU A 13 35.13 -2.05 -9.98
C LEU A 13 34.26 -0.96 -9.41
N ALA A 14 34.65 0.31 -9.51
CA ALA A 14 33.87 1.45 -9.06
C ALA A 14 32.63 1.70 -9.92
N LEU A 15 32.70 1.39 -11.21
CA LEU A 15 31.56 1.55 -12.14
C LEU A 15 30.47 0.48 -11.91
N CYS A 16 30.86 -0.74 -11.53
CA CYS A 16 29.88 -1.81 -11.21
C CYS A 16 29.12 -1.57 -9.92
N THR A 17 29.66 -0.85 -8.94
CA THR A 17 28.97 -0.53 -7.69
C THR A 17 27.93 0.59 -7.83
N LEU A 18 28.05 1.46 -8.84
CA LEU A 18 27.09 2.54 -9.11
C LEU A 18 25.85 2.07 -9.90
N LEU A 19 25.91 0.93 -10.59
CA LEU A 19 24.79 0.38 -11.36
C LEU A 19 23.81 -0.50 -10.54
N GLY A 20 24.16 -0.82 -9.30
CA GLY A 20 23.37 -1.72 -8.43
C GLY A 20 22.29 -1.05 -7.57
N LEU A 21 22.19 0.28 -7.56
CA LEU A 21 21.32 1.03 -6.62
C LEU A 21 19.98 1.51 -7.21
N SER A 22 19.65 1.21 -8.46
CA SER A 22 18.41 1.67 -9.10
C SER A 22 17.29 0.63 -9.19
N ALA A 23 17.35 -0.48 -8.44
CA ALA A 23 16.40 -1.59 -8.57
C ALA A 23 15.18 -1.54 -7.65
N CYS A 24 14.93 -0.46 -6.90
CA CYS A 24 13.76 -0.29 -6.03
C CYS A 24 12.91 0.94 -6.39
N GLY A 25 12.74 1.24 -7.67
CA GLY A 25 11.77 2.24 -8.14
C GLY A 25 10.40 1.59 -8.28
N GLY A 26 9.48 1.78 -7.30
CA GLY A 26 8.06 1.46 -7.46
C GLY A 26 7.42 2.37 -8.52
N VAL A 27 6.23 1.98 -9.01
CA VAL A 27 5.44 2.83 -9.91
C VAL A 27 4.92 4.03 -9.12
N GLU A 28 5.18 5.24 -9.60
CA GLU A 28 4.68 6.47 -8.98
C GLU A 28 3.17 6.60 -9.14
N VAL A 29 2.48 7.11 -8.12
CA VAL A 29 1.02 7.30 -8.12
C VAL A 29 0.56 8.17 -9.29
N SER A 30 1.35 9.17 -9.67
CA SER A 30 1.09 10.05 -10.81
C SER A 30 0.94 9.32 -12.15
N HIS A 31 1.52 8.11 -12.28
CA HIS A 31 1.36 7.26 -13.46
C HIS A 31 -0.11 6.90 -13.71
N TYR A 32 -0.93 6.85 -12.65
CA TYR A 32 -2.34 6.50 -12.72
C TYR A 32 -3.29 7.71 -12.73
N ALA A 33 -2.76 8.94 -12.77
CA ALA A 33 -3.54 10.18 -12.64
C ALA A 33 -4.66 10.35 -13.68
N GLN A 34 -4.52 9.72 -14.86
CA GLN A 34 -5.50 9.79 -15.95
C GLN A 34 -6.42 8.55 -16.02
N GLN A 35 -6.29 7.62 -15.07
CA GLN A 35 -7.13 6.42 -15.06
C GLN A 35 -8.57 6.73 -14.63
N GLN A 36 -9.53 5.99 -15.19
CA GLN A 36 -10.96 6.13 -14.93
C GLN A 36 -11.56 4.79 -14.49
N PRO A 37 -12.61 4.81 -13.64
CA PRO A 37 -13.22 5.98 -12.99
C PRO A 37 -12.31 6.57 -11.89
N THR A 38 -12.41 7.88 -11.68
CA THR A 38 -11.71 8.54 -10.56
C THR A 38 -12.27 8.04 -9.23
N LEU A 39 -11.40 7.58 -8.34
CA LEU A 39 -11.78 7.14 -7.00
C LEU A 39 -12.14 8.35 -6.12
N ASP A 40 -13.34 8.35 -5.57
CA ASP A 40 -13.78 9.23 -4.49
C ASP A 40 -14.08 8.38 -3.26
N LEU A 41 -13.25 8.49 -2.21
CA LEU A 41 -13.37 7.67 -1.01
C LEU A 41 -14.70 7.92 -0.26
N GLN A 42 -15.17 9.18 -0.22
CA GLN A 42 -16.44 9.50 0.45
C GLN A 42 -17.63 8.88 -0.25
N ARG A 43 -17.59 8.82 -1.58
CA ARG A 43 -18.64 8.20 -2.38
C ARG A 43 -18.56 6.69 -2.35
N TYR A 44 -17.34 6.12 -2.42
CA TYR A 44 -17.13 4.69 -2.46
C TYR A 44 -17.41 4.03 -1.10
N PHE A 45 -16.83 4.58 -0.02
CA PHE A 45 -17.01 4.10 1.34
C PHE A 45 -18.18 4.84 2.01
N ASN A 46 -19.40 4.51 1.61
CA ASN A 46 -20.61 5.07 2.19
C ASN A 46 -21.69 3.98 2.29
N GLY A 47 -22.16 3.69 3.50
CA GLY A 47 -23.05 2.59 3.81
C GLY A 47 -22.31 1.29 4.09
N THR A 48 -22.97 0.16 3.89
CA THR A 48 -22.42 -1.18 4.15
C THR A 48 -21.77 -1.74 2.90
N ILE A 49 -20.53 -2.19 3.01
CA ILE A 49 -19.72 -2.72 1.93
C ILE A 49 -19.18 -4.09 2.33
N ASP A 50 -19.28 -5.06 1.43
CA ASP A 50 -18.61 -6.35 1.54
C ASP A 50 -17.33 -6.34 0.73
N ALA A 51 -16.21 -6.77 1.34
CA ALA A 51 -14.95 -6.93 0.66
C ALA A 51 -14.30 -8.29 0.98
N TYR A 52 -13.54 -8.79 0.03
CA TYR A 52 -12.85 -10.07 0.13
C TYR A 52 -11.38 -9.87 -0.19
N GLY A 53 -10.52 -10.51 0.59
CA GLY A 53 -9.10 -10.38 0.42
C GLY A 53 -8.32 -11.59 0.88
N MET A 54 -7.01 -11.52 0.69
CA MET A 54 -6.08 -12.56 1.10
C MET A 54 -4.74 -11.96 1.51
N PHE A 55 -4.07 -12.64 2.43
CA PHE A 55 -2.66 -12.42 2.74
C PHE A 55 -1.81 -13.43 2.00
N GLN A 56 -0.76 -12.97 1.36
CA GLN A 56 0.18 -13.80 0.62
C GLN A 56 1.60 -13.59 1.12
N LYS A 57 2.41 -14.63 1.07
CA LYS A 57 3.87 -14.52 1.20
C LYS A 57 4.45 -13.83 -0.06
N PRO A 58 5.67 -13.32 -0.01
CA PRO A 58 6.37 -12.81 -1.21
C PRO A 58 6.45 -13.85 -2.35
N SER A 59 6.39 -15.15 -2.03
CA SER A 59 6.34 -16.25 -3.00
C SER A 59 5.00 -16.38 -3.75
N GLY A 60 3.96 -15.65 -3.32
CA GLY A 60 2.60 -15.77 -3.84
C GLY A 60 1.73 -16.82 -3.12
N GLU A 61 2.29 -17.59 -2.18
CA GLU A 61 1.52 -18.53 -1.38
C GLU A 61 0.48 -17.84 -0.50
N VAL A 62 -0.79 -18.22 -0.60
CA VAL A 62 -1.87 -17.68 0.22
C VAL A 62 -1.78 -18.21 1.65
N ILE A 63 -1.60 -17.32 2.61
CA ILE A 63 -1.52 -17.65 4.04
C ILE A 63 -2.91 -17.73 4.65
N LYS A 64 -3.76 -16.73 4.36
CA LYS A 64 -5.08 -16.55 4.97
C LYS A 64 -5.98 -15.75 4.04
N ARG A 65 -7.26 -16.10 3.96
CA ARG A 65 -8.30 -15.33 3.29
C ARG A 65 -9.21 -14.67 4.31
N PHE A 66 -9.87 -13.61 3.91
CA PHE A 66 -10.86 -12.95 4.75
C PHE A 66 -12.04 -12.41 3.93
N HIS A 67 -13.16 -12.32 4.59
CA HIS A 67 -14.30 -11.50 4.26
C HIS A 67 -14.38 -10.37 5.30
N VAL A 68 -14.64 -9.16 4.88
CA VAL A 68 -14.85 -8.03 5.77
C VAL A 68 -16.14 -7.31 5.40
N VAL A 69 -16.98 -7.06 6.42
CA VAL A 69 -18.11 -6.16 6.33
C VAL A 69 -17.68 -4.81 6.86
N ILE A 70 -17.84 -3.77 6.08
CA ILE A 70 -17.44 -2.40 6.40
C ILE A 70 -18.72 -1.55 6.52
N ASP A 71 -18.99 -1.01 7.69
CA ASP A 71 -20.01 0.03 7.87
C ASP A 71 -19.32 1.39 7.85
N ALA A 72 -19.59 2.15 6.80
CA ALA A 72 -18.93 3.43 6.53
C ALA A 72 -19.93 4.59 6.56
N HIS A 73 -19.58 5.68 7.24
CA HIS A 73 -20.36 6.91 7.26
C HIS A 73 -19.45 8.13 7.39
N TRP A 74 -19.91 9.26 6.88
CA TRP A 74 -19.16 10.52 6.85
C TRP A 74 -19.96 11.64 7.53
N GLN A 75 -19.20 12.50 8.24
CA GLN A 75 -19.68 13.79 8.75
C GLN A 75 -18.72 14.87 8.24
N GLY A 76 -19.16 15.64 7.24
CA GLY A 76 -18.27 16.57 6.54
C GLY A 76 -17.06 15.83 5.93
N ASN A 77 -15.86 16.23 6.31
CA ASN A 77 -14.61 15.65 5.80
C ASN A 77 -14.10 14.45 6.62
N VAL A 78 -14.82 14.01 7.65
CA VAL A 78 -14.41 12.92 8.53
C VAL A 78 -15.29 11.70 8.32
N GLY A 79 -14.67 10.59 7.91
CA GLY A 79 -15.29 9.30 7.72
C GLY A 79 -14.91 8.32 8.83
N THR A 80 -15.88 7.51 9.24
CA THR A 80 -15.66 6.36 10.13
C THR A 80 -15.97 5.09 9.36
N LEU A 81 -15.02 4.16 9.30
CA LEU A 81 -15.16 2.85 8.67
C LEU A 81 -15.00 1.79 9.76
N ASP A 82 -16.10 1.15 10.13
CA ASP A 82 -16.12 0.02 11.08
C ASP A 82 -16.02 -1.28 10.29
N GLU A 83 -14.85 -1.93 10.38
CA GLU A 83 -14.50 -3.16 9.64
C GLU A 83 -14.62 -4.37 10.55
N ARG A 84 -15.45 -5.35 10.16
CA ARG A 84 -15.59 -6.65 10.84
C ARG A 84 -15.10 -7.75 9.94
N PHE A 85 -13.93 -8.29 10.29
CA PHE A 85 -13.25 -9.35 9.56
C PHE A 85 -13.68 -10.74 10.04
N THR A 86 -13.88 -11.64 9.10
CA THR A 86 -13.98 -13.08 9.32
C THR A 86 -12.91 -13.76 8.47
N TYR A 87 -11.99 -14.47 9.13
CA TYR A 87 -10.87 -15.14 8.49
C TYR A 87 -11.18 -16.59 8.15
N SER A 88 -10.44 -17.14 7.19
CA SER A 88 -10.59 -18.54 6.74
C SER A 88 -10.29 -19.60 7.80
N ASP A 89 -9.60 -19.24 8.90
CA ASP A 89 -9.37 -20.08 10.07
C ASP A 89 -10.50 -19.96 11.12
N GLY A 90 -11.58 -19.23 10.85
CA GLY A 90 -12.70 -18.98 11.73
C GLY A 90 -12.50 -17.89 12.77
N THR A 91 -11.32 -17.27 12.84
CA THR A 91 -11.08 -16.14 13.73
C THR A 91 -11.72 -14.86 13.19
N THR A 92 -11.99 -13.90 14.09
CA THR A 92 -12.59 -12.61 13.76
C THR A 92 -11.75 -11.47 14.31
N GLN A 93 -11.86 -10.30 13.70
CA GLN A 93 -11.23 -9.06 14.14
C GLN A 93 -12.14 -7.88 13.81
N GLN A 94 -12.09 -6.83 14.62
CA GLN A 94 -12.71 -5.55 14.33
C GLN A 94 -11.62 -4.48 14.26
N ARG A 95 -11.76 -3.57 13.30
CA ARG A 95 -10.93 -2.37 13.19
C ARG A 95 -11.80 -1.18 12.83
N VAL A 96 -11.59 -0.06 13.49
CA VAL A 96 -12.30 1.18 13.19
C VAL A 96 -11.28 2.21 12.68
N TRP A 97 -11.46 2.62 11.43
CA TRP A 97 -10.71 3.72 10.85
C TRP A 97 -11.43 5.04 11.04
N THR A 98 -10.66 6.08 11.37
CA THR A 98 -11.06 7.47 11.17
C THR A 98 -10.28 8.00 9.98
N ILE A 99 -10.98 8.38 8.92
CA ILE A 99 -10.39 8.90 7.69
C ILE A 99 -10.80 10.36 7.54
N THR A 100 -9.82 11.26 7.40
CA THR A 100 -10.04 12.69 7.23
C THR A 100 -9.59 13.14 5.86
N LYS A 101 -10.48 13.77 5.10
CA LYS A 101 -10.11 14.43 3.84
C LYS A 101 -9.35 15.70 4.15
N THR A 102 -8.09 15.77 3.73
CA THR A 102 -7.17 16.89 4.01
C THR A 102 -7.02 17.84 2.83
N ALA A 103 -7.23 17.37 1.60
CA ALA A 103 -7.25 18.15 0.37
C ALA A 103 -8.15 17.45 -0.66
N GLN A 104 -8.22 17.96 -1.89
CA GLN A 104 -9.13 17.44 -2.93
C GLN A 104 -8.97 15.94 -3.13
N ASP A 105 -7.74 15.44 -3.25
CA ASP A 105 -7.43 14.02 -3.53
C ASP A 105 -6.52 13.40 -2.45
N THR A 106 -6.55 13.97 -1.24
CA THR A 106 -5.66 13.53 -0.15
C THR A 106 -6.46 13.26 1.11
N TYR A 107 -6.13 12.13 1.75
CA TYR A 107 -6.76 11.68 2.98
C TYR A 107 -5.69 11.25 3.99
N SER A 108 -6.02 11.41 5.26
CA SER A 108 -5.27 10.87 6.39
C SER A 108 -6.15 9.88 7.12
N GLY A 109 -5.61 8.72 7.49
CA GLY A 109 -6.35 7.68 8.18
C GLY A 109 -5.61 7.20 9.44
N THR A 110 -6.37 6.95 10.51
CA THR A 110 -5.85 6.38 11.75
C THR A 110 -6.75 5.24 12.23
N ALA A 111 -6.15 4.21 12.84
CA ALA A 111 -6.83 3.16 13.56
C ALA A 111 -6.01 2.77 14.79
N ALA A 112 -6.66 2.22 15.84
CA ALA A 112 -6.02 1.97 17.13
C ALA A 112 -4.87 0.95 17.06
N ASP A 113 -4.91 0.03 16.10
CA ASP A 113 -3.94 -1.05 15.91
C ASP A 113 -2.97 -0.78 14.73
N VAL A 114 -2.99 0.41 14.17
CA VAL A 114 -2.11 0.82 13.07
C VAL A 114 -1.16 1.93 13.55
N VAL A 115 0.13 1.70 13.35
CA VAL A 115 1.19 2.66 13.63
C VAL A 115 1.71 3.18 12.28
N GLY A 116 1.64 4.50 12.08
CA GLY A 116 2.10 5.17 10.86
C GLY A 116 2.09 6.68 11.02
#